data_478c65deb188125af2d84cf708ff5f04
#
_entry.id   478c65deb188125af2d84cf708ff5f04
#
_cell.length_a   1.000
_cell.length_b   1.000
_cell.length_c   1.000
_cell.angle_alpha   90.00
_cell.angle_beta   90.00
_cell.angle_gamma   90.00
#
_symmetry.space_group_name_H-M   'P 1'
#
loop_
_entity.id
_entity.type
_entity.pdbx_description
1 polymer ?
#
loop_
_entity_poly.entity_id
_entity_poly.type
_entity_poly.pdbx_seq_one_letter_code
_entity_poly.pdbx_strand_id
1 'polypeptide(L)'
;CAKTADISADLVGKVELGIPEDDPRNPAVIADNVGDNVGDVAGMGADLADSYIASIVAVMILGQAISNLLGNNTFIEIGLVFAGLGVIASVLGVLIVRGGSNPGRALNLGTYFTCIAFAVLTYIASAYLGYDVRIWGAVVVGLIAGVIIGITSDYFTSIDRMPAKKTAETSQSGTALNIITGFSY
;
A
#
# COMPACT_ATOMS: atom_id res chain seq x y z
N CYS A 1 3.73 10.45 -17.40
CA CYS A 1 2.78 11.01 -18.42
C CYS A 1 1.40 11.23 -17.84
N ALA A 2 0.80 10.28 -17.05
CA ALA A 2 -0.53 10.42 -16.47
C ALA A 2 -0.64 11.65 -15.56
N LYS A 3 0.22 11.78 -14.54
CA LYS A 3 0.26 12.94 -13.63
C LYS A 3 0.50 14.28 -14.35
N THR A 4 1.22 14.27 -15.46
CA THR A 4 1.43 15.49 -16.26
C THR A 4 0.16 15.89 -16.99
N ALA A 5 -0.61 14.92 -17.48
CA ALA A 5 -1.90 15.16 -18.14
C ALA A 5 -2.93 15.73 -17.16
N ASP A 6 -3.03 15.15 -15.95
CA ASP A 6 -3.84 15.58 -14.82
C ASP A 6 -3.56 17.07 -14.47
N ILE A 7 -2.34 17.39 -14.08
CA ILE A 7 -1.94 18.76 -13.74
C ILE A 7 -2.20 19.74 -14.91
N SER A 8 -1.95 19.31 -16.15
CA SER A 8 -2.17 20.17 -17.32
C SER A 8 -3.65 20.41 -17.58
N ALA A 9 -4.50 19.39 -17.42
CA ALA A 9 -5.94 19.50 -17.54
C ALA A 9 -6.51 20.50 -16.55
N ASP A 10 -6.08 20.42 -15.32
CA ASP A 10 -6.48 21.32 -14.24
C ASP A 10 -6.01 22.75 -14.47
N LEU A 11 -4.75 22.94 -14.84
CA LEU A 11 -4.21 24.29 -15.09
C LEU A 11 -4.93 24.98 -16.26
N VAL A 12 -5.12 24.29 -17.38
CA VAL A 12 -5.85 24.84 -18.53
C VAL A 12 -7.30 25.13 -18.17
N GLY A 13 -7.96 24.23 -17.48
CA GLY A 13 -9.34 24.43 -17.02
C GLY A 13 -9.49 25.65 -16.13
N LYS A 14 -8.69 25.73 -15.07
CA LYS A 14 -8.80 26.79 -14.06
C LYS A 14 -8.24 28.12 -14.52
N VAL A 15 -7.09 28.14 -15.19
CA VAL A 15 -6.36 29.39 -15.52
C VAL A 15 -6.79 29.96 -16.86
N GLU A 16 -6.96 29.13 -17.89
CA GLU A 16 -7.29 29.61 -19.24
C GLU A 16 -8.79 29.68 -19.50
N LEU A 17 -9.53 28.64 -19.08
CA LEU A 17 -10.97 28.53 -19.35
C LEU A 17 -11.84 29.07 -18.20
N GLY A 18 -11.29 29.24 -16.99
CA GLY A 18 -12.02 29.73 -15.82
C GLY A 18 -13.16 28.81 -15.38
N ILE A 19 -13.03 27.52 -15.64
CA ILE A 19 -14.00 26.49 -15.27
C ILE A 19 -13.53 25.70 -14.03
N PRO A 20 -14.46 25.10 -13.26
CA PRO A 20 -14.11 24.27 -12.13
C PRO A 20 -13.26 23.06 -12.53
N GLU A 21 -12.61 22.45 -11.54
CA GLU A 21 -11.93 21.15 -11.66
C GLU A 21 -12.93 20.07 -12.09
N ASP A 22 -12.50 19.13 -12.90
CA ASP A 22 -13.33 18.04 -13.44
C ASP A 22 -14.56 18.47 -14.24
N ASP A 23 -14.57 19.70 -14.77
CA ASP A 23 -15.69 20.17 -15.58
C ASP A 23 -15.79 19.38 -16.91
N PRO A 24 -16.93 18.77 -17.22
CA PRO A 24 -17.10 17.97 -18.45
C PRO A 24 -16.91 18.75 -19.76
N ARG A 25 -16.85 20.07 -19.71
CA ARG A 25 -16.53 20.92 -20.88
C ARG A 25 -15.04 20.91 -21.20
N ASN A 26 -14.20 20.49 -20.26
CA ASN A 26 -12.77 20.34 -20.51
C ASN A 26 -12.48 18.91 -21.06
N PRO A 27 -12.10 18.78 -22.35
CA PRO A 27 -11.85 17.45 -22.92
C PRO A 27 -10.66 16.73 -22.29
N ALA A 28 -9.78 17.44 -21.60
CA ALA A 28 -8.63 16.86 -20.91
C ALA A 28 -9.02 16.05 -19.67
N VAL A 29 -10.21 16.24 -19.09
CA VAL A 29 -10.74 15.45 -17.98
C VAL A 29 -10.84 13.96 -18.32
N ILE A 30 -11.10 13.61 -19.60
CA ILE A 30 -11.11 12.21 -20.03
C ILE A 30 -9.70 11.62 -19.93
N ALA A 31 -8.67 12.36 -20.35
CA ALA A 31 -7.28 11.91 -20.27
C ALA A 31 -6.81 11.80 -18.82
N ASP A 32 -7.27 12.68 -17.96
CA ASP A 32 -7.06 12.67 -16.51
C ASP A 32 -7.63 11.39 -15.88
N ASN A 33 -8.91 11.15 -16.03
CA ASN A 33 -9.56 9.93 -15.51
C ASN A 33 -8.94 8.62 -16.02
N VAL A 34 -8.52 8.57 -17.29
CA VAL A 34 -7.77 7.43 -17.85
C VAL A 34 -6.38 7.34 -17.22
N GLY A 35 -5.73 8.49 -17.01
CA GLY A 35 -4.43 8.60 -16.36
C GLY A 35 -4.43 8.05 -14.95
N ASP A 36 -5.45 8.34 -14.15
CA ASP A 36 -5.64 7.82 -12.81
C ASP A 36 -5.78 6.30 -12.80
N ASN A 37 -6.61 5.75 -13.71
CA ASN A 37 -6.74 4.29 -13.82
C ASN A 37 -5.44 3.60 -14.22
N VAL A 38 -4.65 4.21 -15.11
CA VAL A 38 -3.36 3.65 -15.53
C VAL A 38 -2.28 3.84 -14.46
N GLY A 39 -2.20 5.03 -13.85
CA GLY A 39 -1.17 5.38 -12.87
C GLY A 39 -1.47 4.78 -11.49
N ASP A 40 -2.64 5.06 -10.96
CA ASP A 40 -2.95 4.77 -9.56
C ASP A 40 -3.46 3.32 -9.36
N VAL A 41 -4.10 2.72 -10.35
CA VAL A 41 -4.56 1.32 -10.26
C VAL A 41 -3.55 0.37 -10.87
N ALA A 42 -3.30 0.45 -12.17
CA ALA A 42 -2.44 -0.52 -12.86
C ALA A 42 -0.96 -0.33 -12.51
N GLY A 43 -0.47 0.91 -12.45
CA GLY A 43 0.92 1.24 -12.13
C GLY A 43 1.26 0.84 -10.69
N MET A 44 0.42 1.19 -9.72
CA MET A 44 0.61 0.82 -8.32
C MET A 44 0.48 -0.69 -8.11
N GLY A 45 -0.44 -1.36 -8.81
CA GLY A 45 -0.56 -2.81 -8.77
C GLY A 45 0.71 -3.52 -9.25
N ALA A 46 1.34 -3.01 -10.32
CA ALA A 46 2.60 -3.55 -10.83
C ALA A 46 3.75 -3.35 -9.83
N ASP A 47 3.85 -2.17 -9.20
CA ASP A 47 4.88 -1.84 -8.21
C ASP A 47 4.76 -2.72 -6.95
N LEU A 48 3.53 -2.95 -6.48
CA LEU A 48 3.27 -3.87 -5.37
C LEU A 48 3.64 -5.32 -5.71
N ALA A 49 3.37 -5.77 -6.94
CA ALA A 49 3.76 -7.11 -7.39
C ALA A 49 5.28 -7.28 -7.43
N ASP A 50 6.02 -6.28 -7.94
CA ASP A 50 7.48 -6.28 -7.96
C ASP A 50 8.06 -6.32 -6.53
N SER A 51 7.56 -5.49 -5.64
CA SER A 51 7.96 -5.46 -4.23
C SER A 51 7.68 -6.78 -3.52
N TYR A 52 6.57 -7.43 -3.83
CA TYR A 52 6.22 -8.74 -3.29
C TYR A 52 7.20 -9.82 -3.75
N ILE A 53 7.51 -9.86 -5.04
CA ILE A 53 8.50 -10.80 -5.62
C ILE A 53 9.88 -10.55 -5.02
N ALA A 54 10.33 -9.30 -4.93
CA ALA A 54 11.61 -8.94 -4.34
C ALA A 54 11.72 -9.39 -2.88
N SER A 55 10.64 -9.25 -2.10
CA SER A 55 10.60 -9.72 -0.71
C SER A 55 10.71 -11.25 -0.60
N ILE A 56 10.05 -12.00 -1.47
CA ILE A 56 10.16 -13.46 -1.52
C ILE A 56 11.59 -13.87 -1.86
N VAL A 57 12.20 -13.27 -2.88
CA VAL A 57 13.57 -13.53 -3.28
C VAL A 57 14.55 -13.23 -2.14
N ALA A 58 14.38 -12.11 -1.43
CA ALA A 58 15.21 -11.77 -0.28
C ALA A 58 15.13 -12.82 0.83
N VAL A 59 13.93 -13.30 1.17
CA VAL A 59 13.75 -14.39 2.15
C VAL A 59 14.39 -15.68 1.69
N MET A 60 14.30 -16.00 0.38
CA MET A 60 14.93 -17.20 -0.17
C MET A 60 16.47 -17.14 -0.13
N ILE A 61 17.07 -15.97 -0.44
CA ILE A 61 18.52 -15.76 -0.35
C ILE A 61 19.01 -15.91 1.09
N LEU A 62 18.31 -15.29 2.06
CA LEU A 62 18.61 -15.46 3.48
C LEU A 62 18.45 -16.91 3.92
N GLY A 63 17.37 -17.55 3.48
CA GLY A 63 17.10 -18.97 3.75
C GLY A 63 18.20 -19.87 3.20
N GLN A 64 18.71 -19.60 1.99
CA GLN A 64 19.83 -20.34 1.40
C GLN A 64 21.11 -20.18 2.22
N ALA A 65 21.41 -18.96 2.69
CA ALA A 65 22.59 -18.72 3.52
C ALA A 65 22.54 -19.52 4.84
N ILE A 66 21.39 -19.57 5.48
CA ILE A 66 21.15 -20.34 6.71
C ILE A 66 21.17 -21.86 6.42
N SER A 67 20.57 -22.27 5.30
CA SER A 67 20.54 -23.67 4.86
C SER A 67 21.94 -24.24 4.62
N ASN A 68 22.83 -23.45 4.06
CA ASN A 68 24.23 -23.84 3.86
C ASN A 68 24.99 -24.06 5.17
N LEU A 69 24.60 -23.34 6.25
CA LEU A 69 25.21 -23.50 7.58
C LEU A 69 24.64 -24.71 8.34
N LEU A 70 23.36 -25.02 8.14
CA LEU A 70 22.65 -26.04 8.90
C LEU A 70 22.47 -27.36 8.12
N GLY A 71 22.79 -27.37 6.81
CA GLY A 71 22.63 -28.56 5.94
C GLY A 71 21.16 -28.94 5.66
N ASN A 72 20.23 -27.99 5.76
CA ASN A 72 18.80 -28.22 5.64
C ASN A 72 18.14 -27.12 4.79
N ASN A 73 17.30 -27.48 3.82
CA ASN A 73 16.63 -26.55 2.90
C ASN A 73 15.32 -25.96 3.44
N THR A 74 14.95 -26.26 4.67
CA THR A 74 13.67 -25.87 5.31
C THR A 74 13.43 -24.36 5.24
N PHE A 75 14.46 -23.54 5.40
CA PHE A 75 14.31 -22.08 5.42
C PHE A 75 13.96 -21.47 4.05
N ILE A 76 14.31 -22.11 2.96
CA ILE A 76 13.90 -21.69 1.61
C ILE A 76 12.43 -22.05 1.40
N GLU A 77 12.03 -23.25 1.80
CA GLU A 77 10.65 -23.74 1.68
C GLU A 77 9.67 -22.87 2.46
N ILE A 78 10.04 -22.44 3.67
CA ILE A 78 9.24 -21.55 4.51
C ILE A 78 8.87 -20.26 3.76
N GLY A 79 9.82 -19.63 3.06
CA GLY A 79 9.58 -18.41 2.30
C GLY A 79 8.49 -18.59 1.24
N LEU A 80 8.53 -19.69 0.48
CA LEU A 80 7.54 -19.99 -0.54
C LEU A 80 6.17 -20.35 0.04
N VAL A 81 6.15 -21.15 1.11
CA VAL A 81 4.91 -21.52 1.80
C VAL A 81 4.22 -20.29 2.35
N PHE A 82 4.95 -19.42 3.04
CA PHE A 82 4.38 -18.20 3.61
C PHE A 82 3.93 -17.21 2.52
N ALA A 83 4.65 -17.11 1.41
CA ALA A 83 4.20 -16.35 0.27
C ALA A 83 2.86 -16.87 -0.30
N GLY A 84 2.74 -18.17 -0.49
CA GLY A 84 1.48 -18.79 -0.93
C GLY A 84 0.32 -18.55 0.05
N LEU A 85 0.56 -18.66 1.35
CA LEU A 85 -0.44 -18.33 2.37
C LEU A 85 -0.81 -16.85 2.39
N GLY A 86 0.13 -15.96 2.06
CA GLY A 86 -0.11 -14.54 1.90
C GLY A 86 -1.10 -14.24 0.77
N VAL A 87 -0.97 -14.93 -0.37
CA VAL A 87 -1.93 -14.81 -1.47
C VAL A 87 -3.33 -15.27 -1.04
N ILE A 88 -3.44 -16.39 -0.33
CA ILE A 88 -4.72 -16.90 0.17
C ILE A 88 -5.34 -15.88 1.15
N ALA A 89 -4.56 -15.37 2.09
CA ALA A 89 -5.02 -14.37 3.05
C ALA A 89 -5.49 -13.08 2.38
N SER A 90 -4.78 -12.61 1.34
CA SER A 90 -5.19 -11.41 0.61
C SER A 90 -6.47 -11.62 -0.20
N VAL A 91 -6.67 -12.78 -0.83
CA VAL A 91 -7.94 -13.12 -1.49
C VAL A 91 -9.10 -13.09 -0.49
N LEU A 92 -8.93 -13.68 0.69
CA LEU A 92 -9.93 -13.63 1.76
C LEU A 92 -10.20 -12.18 2.22
N GLY A 93 -9.15 -11.37 2.33
CA GLY A 93 -9.28 -9.94 2.67
C GLY A 93 -10.10 -9.16 1.65
N VAL A 94 -9.82 -9.35 0.36
CA VAL A 94 -10.57 -8.69 -0.73
C VAL A 94 -12.05 -9.07 -0.72
N LEU A 95 -12.39 -10.33 -0.42
CA LEU A 95 -13.79 -10.78 -0.34
C LEU A 95 -14.57 -10.10 0.79
N ILE A 96 -13.88 -9.62 1.82
CA ILE A 96 -14.52 -8.94 2.97
C ILE A 96 -14.69 -7.44 2.71
N VAL A 97 -13.83 -6.85 1.88
CA VAL A 97 -13.96 -5.44 1.51
C VAL A 97 -15.24 -5.25 0.72
N ARG A 98 -16.23 -4.64 1.34
CA ARG A 98 -17.49 -4.25 0.69
C ARG A 98 -17.54 -2.74 0.57
N GLY A 99 -17.91 -2.25 -0.63
CA GLY A 99 -18.12 -0.83 -0.84
C GLY A 99 -19.23 -0.31 0.09
N GLY A 100 -18.93 0.79 0.78
CA GLY A 100 -19.86 1.46 1.69
C GLY A 100 -19.66 2.97 1.63
N SER A 101 -20.35 3.71 2.48
CA SER A 101 -20.28 5.17 2.54
C SER A 101 -18.88 5.73 2.90
N ASN A 102 -17.98 4.89 3.42
CA ASN A 102 -16.61 5.25 3.80
C ASN A 102 -15.60 4.24 3.22
N PRO A 103 -15.07 4.47 2.00
CA PRO A 103 -14.13 3.55 1.35
C PRO A 103 -12.86 3.30 2.16
N GLY A 104 -12.29 4.34 2.79
CA GLY A 104 -11.07 4.22 3.59
C GLY A 104 -11.23 3.29 4.79
N ARG A 105 -12.38 3.33 5.48
CA ARG A 105 -12.65 2.40 6.59
C ARG A 105 -12.80 0.95 6.11
N ALA A 106 -13.42 0.75 4.95
CA ALA A 106 -13.58 -0.58 4.37
C ALA A 106 -12.21 -1.20 3.98
N LEU A 107 -11.31 -0.39 3.40
CA LEU A 107 -9.95 -0.81 3.07
C LEU A 107 -9.13 -1.14 4.32
N ASN A 108 -9.17 -0.29 5.35
CA ASN A 108 -8.47 -0.53 6.61
C ASN A 108 -8.97 -1.81 7.30
N LEU A 109 -10.29 -2.04 7.30
CA LEU A 109 -10.86 -3.27 7.85
C LEU A 109 -10.39 -4.51 7.08
N GLY A 110 -10.36 -4.44 5.76
CA GLY A 110 -9.82 -5.50 4.90
C GLY A 110 -8.36 -5.80 5.20
N THR A 111 -7.54 -4.76 5.36
CA THR A 111 -6.13 -4.90 5.71
C THR A 111 -5.92 -5.57 7.06
N TYR A 112 -6.62 -5.12 8.11
CA TYR A 112 -6.52 -5.73 9.44
C TYR A 112 -6.97 -7.18 9.43
N PHE A 113 -8.07 -7.47 8.73
CA PHE A 113 -8.54 -8.86 8.59
C PHE A 113 -7.50 -9.73 7.88
N THR A 114 -6.91 -9.24 6.78
CA THR A 114 -5.86 -9.96 6.04
C THR A 114 -4.65 -10.24 6.94
N CYS A 115 -4.20 -9.27 7.74
CA CYS A 115 -3.10 -9.45 8.68
C CYS A 115 -3.41 -10.54 9.72
N ILE A 116 -4.62 -10.53 10.27
CA ILE A 116 -5.04 -11.55 11.24
C ILE A 116 -5.15 -12.93 10.59
N ALA A 117 -5.78 -13.01 9.43
CA ALA A 117 -5.91 -14.24 8.66
C ALA A 117 -4.53 -14.83 8.32
N PHE A 118 -3.60 -13.99 7.87
CA PHE A 118 -2.24 -14.41 7.56
C PHE A 118 -1.49 -14.89 8.80
N ALA A 119 -1.60 -14.20 9.93
CA ALA A 119 -0.99 -14.65 11.19
C ALA A 119 -1.51 -16.03 11.65
N VAL A 120 -2.82 -16.25 11.52
CA VAL A 120 -3.45 -17.53 11.86
C VAL A 120 -3.02 -18.64 10.89
N LEU A 121 -3.05 -18.38 9.59
CA LEU A 121 -2.65 -19.35 8.57
C LEU A 121 -1.19 -19.75 8.71
N THR A 122 -0.29 -18.79 8.94
CA THR A 122 1.13 -19.07 9.15
C THR A 122 1.40 -19.78 10.46
N TYR A 123 0.61 -19.55 11.52
CA TYR A 123 0.67 -20.32 12.76
C TYR A 123 0.30 -21.79 12.55
N ILE A 124 -0.83 -22.03 11.87
CA ILE A 124 -1.30 -23.39 11.56
C ILE A 124 -0.27 -24.11 10.68
N ALA A 125 0.26 -23.45 9.65
CA ALA A 125 1.28 -24.03 8.79
C ALA A 125 2.56 -24.36 9.56
N SER A 126 3.03 -23.48 10.45
CA SER A 126 4.20 -23.71 11.28
C SER A 126 4.00 -24.89 12.21
N ALA A 127 2.84 -25.01 12.83
CA ALA A 127 2.50 -26.13 13.70
C ALA A 127 2.40 -27.47 12.95
N TYR A 128 1.82 -27.44 11.72
CA TYR A 128 1.62 -28.65 10.91
C TYR A 128 2.91 -29.15 10.27
N LEU A 129 3.77 -28.23 9.80
CA LEU A 129 5.03 -28.53 9.14
C LEU A 129 6.21 -28.68 10.13
N GLY A 130 5.97 -28.47 11.43
CA GLY A 130 7.00 -28.60 12.45
C GLY A 130 8.06 -27.49 12.44
N TYR A 131 7.70 -26.28 11.96
CA TYR A 131 8.61 -25.15 11.98
C TYR A 131 8.72 -24.55 13.39
N ASP A 132 9.89 -23.97 13.69
CA ASP A 132 10.10 -23.31 14.98
C ASP A 132 9.13 -22.12 15.17
N VAL A 133 8.49 -22.06 16.32
CA VAL A 133 7.56 -20.99 16.71
C VAL A 133 8.19 -19.59 16.65
N ARG A 134 9.52 -19.52 16.73
CA ARG A 134 10.27 -18.26 16.63
C ARG A 134 10.14 -17.65 15.22
N ILE A 135 10.03 -18.47 14.18
CA ILE A 135 9.83 -18.02 12.80
C ILE A 135 8.46 -17.36 12.68
N TRP A 136 7.43 -17.99 13.22
CA TRP A 136 6.11 -17.38 13.30
C TRP A 136 6.11 -16.07 14.10
N GLY A 137 6.83 -16.03 15.23
CA GLY A 137 7.01 -14.81 16.02
C GLY A 137 7.62 -13.65 15.20
N ALA A 138 8.61 -13.93 14.36
CA ALA A 138 9.20 -12.94 13.46
C ALA A 138 8.17 -12.41 12.43
N VAL A 139 7.32 -13.27 11.88
CA VAL A 139 6.23 -12.87 10.98
C VAL A 139 5.25 -11.93 11.69
N VAL A 140 4.84 -12.25 12.91
CA VAL A 140 3.91 -11.41 13.69
C VAL A 140 4.52 -10.04 13.98
N VAL A 141 5.79 -9.98 14.34
CA VAL A 141 6.50 -8.70 14.54
C VAL A 141 6.52 -7.88 13.25
N GLY A 142 6.80 -8.52 12.11
CA GLY A 142 6.74 -7.87 10.80
C GLY A 142 5.35 -7.32 10.46
N LEU A 143 4.29 -8.09 10.74
CA LEU A 143 2.90 -7.65 10.55
C LEU A 143 2.55 -6.44 11.42
N ILE A 144 2.92 -6.48 12.69
CA ILE A 144 2.68 -5.36 13.62
C ILE A 144 3.42 -4.10 13.14
N ALA A 145 4.69 -4.24 12.74
CA ALA A 145 5.46 -3.13 12.20
C ALA A 145 4.80 -2.56 10.92
N GLY A 146 4.36 -3.42 10.01
CA GLY A 146 3.66 -3.01 8.79
C GLY A 146 2.34 -2.26 9.08
N VAL A 147 1.56 -2.73 10.04
CA VAL A 147 0.32 -2.07 10.47
C VAL A 147 0.61 -0.69 11.08
N ILE A 148 1.63 -0.58 11.93
CA ILE A 148 2.03 0.71 12.54
C ILE A 148 2.46 1.69 11.46
N ILE A 149 3.29 1.26 10.50
CA ILE A 149 3.72 2.09 9.37
C ILE A 149 2.51 2.52 8.54
N GLY A 150 1.58 1.60 8.24
CA GLY A 150 0.36 1.90 7.50
C GLY A 150 -0.52 2.94 8.20
N ILE A 151 -0.76 2.80 9.49
CA ILE A 151 -1.53 3.77 10.29
C ILE A 151 -0.83 5.14 10.33
N THR A 152 0.49 5.15 10.49
CA THR A 152 1.27 6.38 10.50
C THR A 152 1.20 7.08 9.15
N SER A 153 1.37 6.33 8.06
CA SER A 153 1.26 6.86 6.70
C SER A 153 -0.14 7.43 6.45
N ASP A 154 -1.21 6.69 6.78
CA ASP A 154 -2.60 7.16 6.65
C ASP A 154 -2.82 8.46 7.43
N TYR A 155 -2.28 8.57 8.64
CA TYR A 155 -2.42 9.79 9.45
C TYR A 155 -1.82 11.03 8.78
N PHE A 156 -0.65 10.90 8.15
CA PHE A 156 0.04 12.05 7.53
C PHE A 156 -0.46 12.37 6.12
N THR A 157 -1.01 11.40 5.39
CA THR A 157 -1.42 11.57 3.99
C THR A 157 -2.92 11.74 3.79
N SER A 158 -3.75 11.32 4.73
CA SER A 158 -5.21 11.37 4.59
C SER A 158 -5.74 12.81 4.61
N ILE A 159 -6.61 13.11 3.63
CA ILE A 159 -7.29 14.41 3.48
C ILE A 159 -8.09 14.82 4.74
N ASP A 160 -8.60 13.85 5.48
CA ASP A 160 -9.42 14.08 6.67
C ASP A 160 -8.59 14.44 7.91
N ARG A 161 -7.27 14.25 7.87
CA ARG A 161 -6.37 14.44 9.00
C ARG A 161 -5.72 15.81 9.04
N MET A 162 -5.32 16.22 10.24
CA MET A 162 -4.75 17.56 10.50
C MET A 162 -3.52 17.89 9.66
N PRO A 163 -2.52 17.00 9.43
CA PRO A 163 -1.33 17.36 8.66
C PRO A 163 -1.68 17.82 7.24
N ALA A 164 -2.48 17.04 6.51
CA ALA A 164 -2.89 17.37 5.15
C ALA A 164 -3.75 18.66 5.11
N LYS A 165 -4.72 18.79 6.02
CA LYS A 165 -5.57 20.00 6.12
C LYS A 165 -4.76 21.26 6.38
N LYS A 166 -3.83 21.20 7.31
CA LYS A 166 -3.00 22.35 7.65
C LYS A 166 -2.04 22.74 6.51
N THR A 167 -1.50 21.76 5.81
CA THR A 167 -0.71 22.01 4.60
C THR A 167 -1.55 22.68 3.51
N ALA A 168 -2.78 22.21 3.30
CA ALA A 168 -3.71 22.81 2.34
C ALA A 168 -4.12 24.25 2.73
N GLU A 169 -4.40 24.52 4.00
CA GLU A 169 -4.67 25.88 4.50
C GLU A 169 -3.47 26.82 4.29
N THR A 170 -2.26 26.33 4.51
CA THR A 170 -1.02 27.11 4.35
C THR A 170 -0.76 27.48 2.88
N SER A 171 -1.31 26.72 1.93
CA SER A 171 -1.19 27.03 0.50
C SER A 171 -1.77 28.41 0.13
N GLN A 172 -2.77 28.89 0.88
CA GLN A 172 -3.35 30.22 0.71
C GLN A 172 -2.39 31.36 1.13
N SER A 173 -1.41 31.04 1.98
CA SER A 173 -0.43 32.00 2.48
C SER A 173 0.82 32.14 1.61
N GLY A 174 0.93 31.33 0.57
CA GLY A 174 2.02 31.37 -0.42
C GLY A 174 2.82 30.07 -0.51
N THR A 175 3.46 29.89 -1.66
CA THR A 175 4.15 28.66 -2.05
C THR A 175 5.28 28.29 -1.08
N ALA A 176 6.08 29.27 -0.65
CA ALA A 176 7.20 29.03 0.26
C ALA A 176 6.75 28.47 1.61
N LEU A 177 5.69 29.05 2.19
CA LEU A 177 5.13 28.58 3.47
C LEU A 177 4.52 27.19 3.33
N ASN A 178 3.88 26.89 2.20
CA ASN A 178 3.31 25.59 1.94
C ASN A 178 4.39 24.49 1.89
N ILE A 179 5.49 24.75 1.17
CA ILE A 179 6.63 23.83 1.10
C ILE A 179 7.23 23.59 2.49
N ILE A 180 7.48 24.66 3.26
CA ILE A 180 8.06 24.56 4.62
C ILE A 180 7.13 23.77 5.53
N THR A 181 5.83 24.03 5.48
CA THR A 181 4.83 23.30 6.28
C THR A 181 4.78 21.83 5.91
N GLY A 182 4.78 21.50 4.61
CA GLY A 182 4.81 20.11 4.15
C GLY A 182 6.07 19.35 4.62
N PHE A 183 7.21 20.02 4.63
CA PHE A 183 8.46 19.43 5.15
C PHE A 183 8.51 19.29 6.68
N SER A 184 7.71 20.03 7.41
CA SER A 184 7.69 19.99 8.89
C SER A 184 6.94 18.79 9.47
N TYR A 185 6.18 18.09 8.65
CA TYR A 185 5.45 16.86 8.99
C TYR A 185 6.18 15.61 8.51
#